data_791a19b5a134e5d90bc2a569548137c3
#
_entry.id   791a19b5a134e5d90bc2a569548137c3
#
_cell.length_a   1.000
_cell.length_b   1.000
_cell.length_c   1.000
_cell.angle_alpha   90.00
_cell.angle_beta   90.00
_cell.angle_gamma   90.00
#
_symmetry.space_group_name_H-M   'P 1'
#
loop_
_entity.id
_entity.type
_entity.pdbx_description
1 polymer ?
#
loop_
_entity_poly.entity_id
_entity_poly.type
_entity_poly.pdbx_seq_one_letter_code
_entity_poly.pdbx_strand_id
1 'polypeptide(L)'
;MKSWKKKWLQTAKAGMVRAYSMTEILIVLCIIGIILLMVLPNQTAVISQAKSIEAQAMLNQVYGLQKSQFYRYSKYSNNLEELGFEQEITVDQGGQAVYKVEIIEATNDSFVARATSVSDLDSDGAFNTWEINDKKILTEVTKE
;
A
#
# COMPACT_ATOMS: atom_id res chain seq x y z
N MET A 1 -73.43 9.01 37.09
CA MET A 1 -72.70 9.28 35.85
C MET A 1 -71.22 9.45 36.18
N LYS A 2 -70.49 8.38 36.28
CA LYS A 2 -69.52 7.68 35.45
C LYS A 2 -68.37 8.62 35.02
N SER A 3 -67.35 8.78 35.83
CA SER A 3 -66.12 8.00 35.95
C SER A 3 -65.41 7.75 34.58
N TRP A 4 -64.80 8.82 33.99
CA TRP A 4 -64.00 8.70 32.75
C TRP A 4 -62.69 9.46 32.78
N LYS A 5 -62.08 9.74 33.94
CA LYS A 5 -60.82 10.48 34.01
C LYS A 5 -59.76 9.85 34.92
N LYS A 6 -59.44 8.57 34.71
CA LYS A 6 -58.28 7.97 35.39
C LYS A 6 -57.59 6.91 34.53
N LYS A 7 -57.12 7.26 33.34
CA LYS A 7 -56.37 6.29 32.55
C LYS A 7 -55.24 6.89 31.70
N TRP A 8 -54.73 8.06 32.04
CA TRP A 8 -53.60 8.67 31.28
C TRP A 8 -52.41 9.10 32.13
N LEU A 9 -52.16 8.41 33.24
CA LEU A 9 -50.92 8.57 33.99
C LEU A 9 -50.20 7.22 34.03
N GLN A 10 -49.89 6.66 32.83
CA GLN A 10 -48.80 5.74 32.76
C GLN A 10 -47.54 6.58 32.65
N THR A 11 -46.94 6.81 33.83
CA THR A 11 -45.58 7.28 33.98
C THR A 11 -44.66 6.55 33.05
N ALA A 12 -44.21 7.23 32.00
CA ALA A 12 -42.99 6.85 31.29
C ALA A 12 -41.93 6.72 32.39
N LYS A 13 -41.47 5.50 32.68
CA LYS A 13 -40.23 5.27 33.40
C LYS A 13 -39.16 5.87 32.53
N ALA A 14 -38.82 7.11 32.77
CA ALA A 14 -37.59 7.68 32.26
C ALA A 14 -36.47 6.79 32.79
N GLY A 15 -35.90 5.96 31.88
CA GLY A 15 -34.73 5.21 32.21
C GLY A 15 -33.67 6.20 32.66
N MET A 16 -33.26 6.14 33.92
CA MET A 16 -32.21 6.96 34.48
C MET A 16 -30.93 6.63 33.67
N VAL A 17 -30.61 7.48 32.72
CA VAL A 17 -29.31 7.46 32.05
C VAL A 17 -28.30 7.77 33.14
N ARG A 18 -27.46 6.79 33.50
CA ARG A 18 -26.39 7.02 34.46
C ARG A 18 -25.51 8.15 33.92
N ALA A 19 -25.48 9.27 34.60
CA ALA A 19 -24.52 10.31 34.32
C ALA A 19 -23.13 9.82 34.72
N TYR A 20 -22.23 9.66 33.72
CA TYR A 20 -20.83 9.32 33.98
C TYR A 20 -20.15 10.50 34.72
N SER A 21 -19.35 10.16 35.71
CA SER A 21 -18.53 11.16 36.41
C SER A 21 -17.39 11.61 35.49
N MET A 22 -16.96 12.86 35.61
CA MET A 22 -15.79 13.41 34.88
C MET A 22 -14.56 12.53 35.07
N THR A 23 -14.37 11.96 36.26
CA THR A 23 -13.26 11.08 36.61
C THR A 23 -13.35 9.75 35.85
N GLU A 24 -14.54 9.19 35.68
CA GLU A 24 -14.77 7.93 34.95
C GLU A 24 -14.43 8.08 33.46
N ILE A 25 -14.83 9.21 32.85
CA ILE A 25 -14.46 9.53 31.48
C ILE A 25 -12.94 9.68 31.33
N LEU A 26 -12.27 10.31 32.29
CA LEU A 26 -10.84 10.50 32.28
C LEU A 26 -10.08 9.16 32.36
N ILE A 27 -10.53 8.25 33.21
CA ILE A 27 -9.96 6.89 33.32
C ILE A 27 -10.15 6.12 32.02
N VAL A 28 -11.35 6.18 31.42
CA VAL A 28 -11.63 5.49 30.14
C VAL A 28 -10.74 6.04 29.03
N LEU A 29 -10.56 7.36 28.94
CA LEU A 29 -9.65 7.97 27.96
C LEU A 29 -8.19 7.56 28.17
N CYS A 30 -7.72 7.46 29.43
CA CYS A 30 -6.39 6.93 29.72
C CYS A 30 -6.21 5.49 29.25
N ILE A 31 -7.18 4.61 29.50
CA ILE A 31 -7.14 3.21 29.08
C ILE A 31 -7.13 3.11 27.57
N ILE A 32 -8.01 3.86 26.89
CA ILE A 32 -8.06 3.91 25.42
C ILE A 32 -6.72 4.42 24.86
N GLY A 33 -6.14 5.45 25.46
CA GLY A 33 -4.84 6.00 25.06
C GLY A 33 -3.72 4.95 25.14
N ILE A 34 -3.66 4.17 26.22
CA ILE A 34 -2.69 3.09 26.39
C ILE A 34 -2.91 1.98 25.35
N ILE A 35 -4.16 1.59 25.11
CA ILE A 35 -4.50 0.57 24.11
C ILE A 35 -4.10 1.04 22.72
N LEU A 36 -4.38 2.30 22.36
CA LEU A 36 -3.99 2.87 21.06
C LEU A 36 -2.47 2.84 20.88
N LEU A 37 -1.68 3.17 21.91
CA LEU A 37 -0.22 3.09 21.85
C LEU A 37 0.31 1.67 21.65
N MET A 38 -0.40 0.66 22.17
CA MET A 38 -0.02 -0.75 21.99
C MET A 38 -0.46 -1.32 20.64
N VAL A 39 -1.56 -0.82 20.08
CA VAL A 39 -2.19 -1.36 18.86
C VAL A 39 -1.65 -0.66 17.61
N LEU A 40 -1.02 0.52 17.70
CA LEU A 40 -0.36 1.14 16.56
C LEU A 40 0.89 0.33 16.17
N PRO A 41 0.76 -0.69 15.28
CA PRO A 41 1.93 -1.41 14.76
C PRO A 41 2.73 -0.48 13.86
N ASN A 42 3.98 -0.87 13.57
CA ASN A 42 4.83 -0.19 12.60
C ASN A 42 4.11 -0.08 11.26
N GLN A 43 3.51 1.07 11.01
CA GLN A 43 2.74 1.33 9.79
C GLN A 43 3.67 1.41 8.56
N THR A 44 4.95 1.67 8.75
CA THR A 44 5.97 1.71 7.70
C THR A 44 6.03 0.40 6.91
N ALA A 45 6.07 -0.75 7.56
CA ALA A 45 6.10 -2.04 6.87
C ALA A 45 4.85 -2.33 6.01
N VAL A 46 3.67 -1.85 6.44
CA VAL A 46 2.44 -2.01 5.66
C VAL A 46 2.43 -1.08 4.45
N ILE A 47 2.96 0.13 4.60
CA ILE A 47 3.09 1.11 3.52
C ILE A 47 4.11 0.63 2.49
N SER A 48 5.25 0.11 2.92
CA SER A 48 6.26 -0.47 2.05
C SER A 48 5.70 -1.64 1.23
N GLN A 49 4.99 -2.58 1.87
CA GLN A 49 4.30 -3.66 1.18
C GLN A 49 3.26 -3.17 0.16
N ALA A 50 2.48 -2.16 0.49
CA ALA A 50 1.50 -1.60 -0.44
C ALA A 50 2.18 -0.96 -1.66
N LYS A 51 3.31 -0.30 -1.46
CA LYS A 51 4.08 0.32 -2.55
C LYS A 51 4.82 -0.71 -3.39
N SER A 52 5.27 -1.82 -2.83
CA SER A 52 5.92 -2.90 -3.61
C SER A 52 5.00 -3.54 -4.66
N ILE A 53 3.67 -3.43 -4.48
CA ILE A 53 2.69 -3.86 -5.50
C ILE A 53 2.83 -3.01 -6.78
N GLU A 54 3.17 -1.73 -6.66
CA GLU A 54 3.46 -0.85 -7.81
C GLU A 54 4.66 -1.41 -8.60
N ALA A 55 5.78 -1.68 -7.92
CA ALA A 55 6.96 -2.26 -8.55
C ALA A 55 6.65 -3.56 -9.29
N GLN A 56 5.91 -4.45 -8.65
CA GLN A 56 5.51 -5.73 -9.23
C GLN A 56 4.62 -5.56 -10.45
N ALA A 57 3.68 -4.60 -10.41
CA ALA A 57 2.80 -4.30 -11.55
C ALA A 57 3.59 -3.76 -12.74
N MET A 58 4.50 -2.80 -12.51
CA MET A 58 5.36 -2.23 -13.54
C MET A 58 6.28 -3.29 -14.17
N LEU A 59 6.91 -4.13 -13.36
CA LEU A 59 7.76 -5.22 -13.84
C LEU A 59 6.97 -6.27 -14.64
N ASN A 60 5.76 -6.61 -14.23
CA ASN A 60 4.90 -7.49 -15.00
C ASN A 60 4.49 -6.88 -16.35
N GLN A 61 4.27 -5.57 -16.41
CA GLN A 61 4.04 -4.87 -17.66
C GLN A 61 5.25 -4.95 -18.58
N VAL A 62 6.45 -4.65 -18.06
CA VAL A 62 7.72 -4.77 -18.81
C VAL A 62 7.92 -6.20 -19.32
N TYR A 63 7.65 -7.20 -18.48
CA TYR A 63 7.70 -8.60 -18.91
C TYR A 63 6.80 -8.87 -20.11
N GLY A 64 5.55 -8.39 -20.08
CA GLY A 64 4.62 -8.55 -21.21
C GLY A 64 5.11 -7.88 -22.48
N LEU A 65 5.67 -6.66 -22.38
CA LEU A 65 6.25 -5.93 -23.49
C LEU A 65 7.49 -6.64 -24.05
N GLN A 66 8.38 -7.12 -23.20
CA GLN A 66 9.55 -7.91 -23.59
C GLN A 66 9.17 -9.20 -24.31
N LYS A 67 8.14 -9.91 -23.84
CA LYS A 67 7.64 -11.10 -24.54
C LYS A 67 7.04 -10.75 -25.90
N SER A 68 6.30 -9.65 -26.00
CA SER A 68 5.79 -9.15 -27.28
C SER A 68 6.92 -8.83 -28.26
N GLN A 69 7.98 -8.20 -27.78
CA GLN A 69 9.18 -7.88 -28.55
C GLN A 69 9.87 -9.16 -29.04
N PHE A 70 10.06 -10.12 -28.15
CA PHE A 70 10.66 -11.40 -28.47
C PHE A 70 9.89 -12.16 -29.54
N TYR A 71 8.55 -12.20 -29.47
CA TYR A 71 7.72 -12.87 -30.50
C TYR A 71 7.80 -12.21 -31.87
N ARG A 72 8.08 -10.89 -31.92
CA ARG A 72 8.20 -10.15 -33.19
C ARG A 72 9.59 -10.23 -33.80
N TYR A 73 10.63 -10.16 -32.97
CA TYR A 73 12.01 -9.93 -33.40
C TYR A 73 13.00 -10.99 -32.97
N SER A 74 12.56 -12.03 -32.23
CA SER A 74 13.38 -13.10 -31.66
C SER A 74 14.54 -12.59 -30.79
N LYS A 75 14.36 -11.45 -30.13
CA LYS A 75 15.29 -10.86 -29.19
C LYS A 75 14.57 -9.96 -28.19
N TYR A 76 15.18 -9.80 -27.03
CA TYR A 76 14.74 -8.82 -26.04
C TYR A 76 15.37 -7.45 -26.30
N SER A 77 14.75 -6.38 -25.85
CA SER A 77 15.27 -5.02 -25.96
C SER A 77 15.85 -4.52 -24.63
N ASN A 78 16.92 -3.75 -24.69
CA ASN A 78 17.49 -3.03 -23.54
C ASN A 78 16.94 -1.62 -23.39
N ASN A 79 16.01 -1.21 -24.23
CA ASN A 79 15.42 0.13 -24.24
C ASN A 79 13.91 0.04 -23.92
N LEU A 80 13.51 0.69 -22.84
CA LEU A 80 12.11 0.75 -22.40
C LEU A 80 11.22 1.51 -23.40
N GLU A 81 11.75 2.55 -24.06
CA GLU A 81 11.01 3.34 -25.04
C GLU A 81 10.69 2.50 -26.29
N GLU A 82 11.65 1.67 -26.77
CA GLU A 82 11.40 0.74 -27.88
C GLU A 82 10.31 -0.28 -27.57
N LEU A 83 10.18 -0.66 -26.29
CA LEU A 83 9.13 -1.55 -25.80
C LEU A 83 7.77 -0.85 -25.71
N GLY A 84 7.74 0.49 -25.76
CA GLY A 84 6.54 1.28 -25.52
C GLY A 84 6.16 1.34 -24.03
N PHE A 85 7.14 1.19 -23.14
CA PHE A 85 6.95 1.39 -21.72
C PHE A 85 7.13 2.88 -21.39
N GLU A 86 6.09 3.48 -20.85
CA GLU A 86 6.12 4.86 -20.37
C GLU A 86 6.33 4.86 -18.85
N GLN A 87 7.50 5.36 -18.43
CA GLN A 87 7.80 5.54 -17.01
C GLN A 87 7.01 6.73 -16.47
N GLU A 88 6.20 6.51 -15.45
CA GLU A 88 5.54 7.60 -14.75
C GLU A 88 6.57 8.47 -14.01
N ILE A 89 6.25 9.77 -13.90
CA ILE A 89 7.11 10.73 -13.17
C ILE A 89 7.16 10.32 -11.71
N THR A 90 8.35 10.15 -11.18
CA THR A 90 8.60 9.71 -9.82
C THR A 90 8.42 10.82 -8.79
N VAL A 91 8.20 10.46 -7.53
CA VAL A 91 7.91 11.42 -6.44
C VAL A 91 9.06 12.41 -6.18
N ASP A 92 10.29 12.01 -6.41
CA ASP A 92 11.48 12.89 -6.35
C ASP A 92 11.51 13.93 -7.46
N GLN A 93 10.78 13.70 -8.56
CA GLN A 93 10.62 14.63 -9.68
C GLN A 93 9.29 15.37 -9.66
N GLY A 94 8.51 15.23 -8.58
CA GLY A 94 7.20 15.88 -8.42
C GLY A 94 6.02 15.10 -8.99
N GLY A 95 6.20 13.83 -9.36
CA GLY A 95 5.15 12.92 -9.77
C GLY A 95 4.58 12.09 -8.62
N GLN A 96 4.05 10.92 -8.95
CA GLN A 96 3.40 10.02 -7.98
C GLN A 96 4.04 8.62 -7.91
N ALA A 97 4.78 8.22 -8.94
CA ALA A 97 5.43 6.92 -8.97
C ALA A 97 6.53 6.82 -7.90
N VAL A 98 6.56 5.71 -7.19
CA VAL A 98 7.55 5.45 -6.13
C VAL A 98 8.73 4.67 -6.69
N TYR A 99 8.54 3.95 -7.79
CA TYR A 99 9.57 3.11 -8.38
C TYR A 99 10.00 3.62 -9.75
N LYS A 100 11.29 3.51 -10.00
CA LYS A 100 11.91 3.70 -11.30
C LYS A 100 12.26 2.33 -11.87
N VAL A 101 11.88 2.10 -13.14
CA VAL A 101 12.17 0.85 -13.83
C VAL A 101 13.34 1.03 -14.80
N GLU A 102 14.19 0.04 -14.85
CA GLU A 102 15.30 -0.04 -15.82
C GLU A 102 15.52 -1.48 -16.29
N ILE A 103 16.08 -1.65 -17.45
CA ILE A 103 16.52 -2.95 -17.94
C ILE A 103 18.00 -3.09 -17.62
N ILE A 104 18.34 -4.05 -16.76
CA ILE A 104 19.71 -4.29 -16.31
C ILE A 104 20.50 -5.03 -17.37
N GLU A 105 19.84 -6.03 -18.00
CA GLU A 105 20.44 -6.86 -19.02
C GLU A 105 19.36 -7.29 -20.02
N ALA A 106 19.71 -7.26 -21.30
CA ALA A 106 18.89 -7.86 -22.35
C ALA A 106 19.79 -8.48 -23.41
N THR A 107 19.55 -9.76 -23.68
CA THR A 107 20.24 -10.54 -24.71
C THR A 107 19.19 -11.10 -25.69
N ASN A 108 19.60 -11.94 -26.61
CA ASN A 108 18.65 -12.60 -27.50
C ASN A 108 17.76 -13.60 -26.74
N ASP A 109 18.28 -14.22 -25.68
CA ASP A 109 17.61 -15.36 -25.02
C ASP A 109 17.10 -15.03 -23.61
N SER A 110 17.57 -13.96 -22.99
CA SER A 110 17.25 -13.58 -21.61
C SER A 110 17.17 -12.08 -21.41
N PHE A 111 16.45 -11.66 -20.38
CA PHE A 111 16.49 -10.29 -19.89
C PHE A 111 16.29 -10.26 -18.37
N VAL A 112 16.76 -9.18 -17.77
CA VAL A 112 16.49 -8.81 -16.37
C VAL A 112 16.07 -7.34 -16.34
N ALA A 113 14.90 -7.09 -15.79
CA ALA A 113 14.41 -5.74 -15.51
C ALA A 113 14.31 -5.54 -14.01
N ARG A 114 14.62 -4.34 -13.55
CA ARG A 114 14.65 -3.94 -12.14
C ARG A 114 13.76 -2.74 -11.91
N ALA A 115 13.03 -2.75 -10.80
CA ALA A 115 12.33 -1.60 -10.26
C ALA A 115 12.97 -1.24 -8.91
N THR A 116 13.46 0.00 -8.80
CA THR A 116 14.10 0.51 -7.59
C THR A 116 13.25 1.64 -7.03
N SER A 117 12.95 1.59 -5.73
CA SER A 117 12.27 2.69 -5.04
C SER A 117 13.12 3.95 -5.08
N VAL A 118 12.49 5.10 -5.31
CA VAL A 118 13.12 6.42 -5.19
C VAL A 118 12.89 7.05 -3.82
N SER A 119 12.16 6.35 -2.94
CA SER A 119 11.84 6.79 -1.58
C SER A 119 12.31 5.74 -0.60
N ASP A 120 13.08 6.15 0.38
CA ASP A 120 13.47 5.38 1.54
C ASP A 120 12.34 5.52 2.57
N LEU A 121 11.59 4.45 2.80
CA LEU A 121 10.35 4.48 3.58
C LEU A 121 10.59 4.30 5.07
N ASP A 122 11.67 3.62 5.45
CA ASP A 122 12.02 3.37 6.86
C ASP A 122 13.26 4.16 7.30
N SER A 123 13.89 4.88 6.37
CA SER A 123 15.05 5.75 6.60
C SER A 123 16.31 5.00 7.07
N ASP A 124 16.50 3.78 6.58
CA ASP A 124 17.69 2.96 6.85
C ASP A 124 18.81 3.15 5.82
N GLY A 125 18.52 3.88 4.72
CA GLY A 125 19.43 4.14 3.61
C GLY A 125 19.43 3.08 2.53
N ALA A 126 18.64 2.03 2.65
CA ALA A 126 18.38 1.05 1.62
C ALA A 126 17.13 1.46 0.80
N PHE A 127 17.05 1.02 -0.45
CA PHE A 127 15.91 1.26 -1.31
C PHE A 127 15.32 -0.07 -1.74
N ASN A 128 14.03 -0.25 -1.53
CA ASN A 128 13.35 -1.47 -1.97
C ASN A 128 13.58 -1.70 -3.46
N THR A 129 13.98 -2.91 -3.80
CA THR A 129 14.37 -3.26 -5.17
C THR A 129 13.77 -4.61 -5.56
N TRP A 130 13.09 -4.62 -6.69
CA TRP A 130 12.49 -5.80 -7.28
C TRP A 130 13.08 -6.09 -8.66
N GLU A 131 13.18 -7.36 -9.00
CA GLU A 131 13.63 -7.82 -10.32
C GLU A 131 12.68 -8.83 -10.92
N ILE A 132 12.60 -8.81 -12.26
CA ILE A 132 11.90 -9.83 -13.04
C ILE A 132 12.80 -10.30 -14.18
N ASN A 133 12.75 -11.60 -14.50
CA ASN A 133 13.50 -12.21 -15.59
C ASN A 133 12.62 -12.77 -16.71
N ASP A 134 13.26 -13.30 -17.73
CA ASP A 134 12.63 -13.95 -18.90
C ASP A 134 11.73 -15.14 -18.54
N LYS A 135 11.94 -15.77 -17.38
CA LYS A 135 11.14 -16.89 -16.85
C LYS A 135 9.95 -16.43 -15.99
N LYS A 136 9.72 -15.12 -15.92
CA LYS A 136 8.69 -14.51 -15.07
C LYS A 136 8.92 -14.76 -13.57
N ILE A 137 10.17 -14.93 -13.18
CA ILE A 137 10.52 -15.01 -11.76
C ILE A 137 10.66 -13.57 -11.25
N LEU A 138 9.77 -13.21 -10.35
CA LEU A 138 9.77 -11.92 -9.66
C LEU A 138 10.43 -12.10 -8.29
N THR A 139 11.46 -11.33 -8.01
CA THR A 139 12.27 -11.46 -6.79
C THR A 139 12.45 -10.10 -6.14
N GLU A 140 12.26 -10.03 -4.83
CA GLU A 140 12.66 -8.88 -4.04
C GLU A 140 14.15 -9.02 -3.72
N VAL A 141 14.95 -8.13 -4.26
CA VAL A 141 16.42 -8.14 -4.14
C VAL A 141 16.86 -7.42 -2.88
N THR A 142 16.27 -6.27 -2.62
CA THR A 142 16.47 -5.49 -1.40
C THR A 142 15.11 -5.25 -0.78
N LYS A 143 15.00 -5.62 0.49
CA LYS A 143 13.78 -5.43 1.28
C LYS A 143 13.93 -4.19 2.14
N GLU A 144 12.85 -3.46 2.25
CA GLU A 144 12.67 -2.31 3.13
C GLU A 144 11.64 -2.63 4.22
#